data_c6a80753d44c0404e5600da77f827f5e
#
_entry.id   c6a80753d44c0404e5600da77f827f5e
#
_cell.length_a   1.000
_cell.length_b   1.000
_cell.length_c   1.000
_cell.angle_alpha   90.00
_cell.angle_beta   90.00
_cell.angle_gamma   90.00
#
_symmetry.space_group_name_H-M   'P 1'
#
loop_
_entity.id
_entity.type
_entity.pdbx_description
1 polymer ?
#
loop_
_entity_poly.entity_id
_entity_poly.type
_entity_poly.pdbx_seq_one_letter_code
_entity_poly.pdbx_strand_id
1 'polypeptide(L)'
;MELRTENVTRYIMPLREGGSLPALAEADDEFKYVVKFRGAGHGTKALIAELIGGEIARALGFRVPELVFLNLDEAFGRTEGDEEIQDLLQGSRGLNLGLHFLSGALTYDPVVTKVGAELASRIVWLDAFLTNVDRTFRNTNMLMWHKELWLIDHGASLYFHYSWVSWQKHAVSPFVQVKDHVLLPEASGLEEADAEMKRLLTEEKIREIVALIPDDWLHWSESPGRPQEIREIYIRFLCERLAHSETFIKEAQDARKALI
;
A
#
# COMPACT_ATOMS: atom_id res chain seq x y z
N MET A 1 -7.98 -13.80 -9.22
CA MET A 1 -6.98 -12.71 -9.50
C MET A 1 -5.60 -13.32 -9.36
N GLU A 2 -4.62 -12.95 -10.22
CA GLU A 2 -3.25 -13.48 -10.17
C GLU A 2 -2.29 -12.35 -10.55
N LEU A 3 -1.15 -12.25 -9.85
CA LEU A 3 -0.08 -11.33 -10.20
C LEU A 3 1.00 -12.05 -10.97
N ARG A 4 1.59 -11.38 -11.96
CA ARG A 4 2.75 -11.89 -12.68
C ARG A 4 3.94 -12.02 -11.73
N THR A 5 4.81 -12.96 -12.03
CA THR A 5 6.10 -13.14 -11.35
C THR A 5 7.21 -13.00 -12.37
N GLU A 6 8.11 -12.06 -12.17
CA GLU A 6 9.23 -11.77 -13.05
C GLU A 6 10.55 -11.90 -12.26
N ASN A 7 11.66 -12.15 -12.96
CA ASN A 7 12.98 -12.23 -12.34
C ASN A 7 13.74 -10.93 -12.52
N VAL A 8 14.31 -10.39 -11.46
CA VAL A 8 15.15 -9.20 -11.55
C VAL A 8 16.43 -9.54 -12.28
N THR A 9 16.70 -8.83 -13.37
CA THR A 9 17.91 -9.02 -14.21
C THR A 9 18.97 -7.96 -13.95
N ARG A 10 18.57 -6.74 -13.58
CA ARG A 10 19.49 -5.64 -13.35
C ARG A 10 19.01 -4.67 -12.27
N TYR A 11 19.87 -4.40 -11.29
CA TYR A 11 19.73 -3.28 -10.37
C TYR A 11 20.19 -2.01 -11.09
N ILE A 12 19.37 -0.95 -11.07
CA ILE A 12 19.67 0.30 -11.76
C ILE A 12 20.19 1.33 -10.77
N MET A 13 19.40 1.65 -9.73
CA MET A 13 19.77 2.64 -8.72
C MET A 13 18.84 2.58 -7.49
N PRO A 14 19.33 2.94 -6.30
CA PRO A 14 18.46 3.15 -5.15
C PRO A 14 17.58 4.38 -5.34
N LEU A 15 16.37 4.33 -4.85
CA LEU A 15 15.48 5.48 -4.71
C LEU A 15 15.56 5.92 -3.25
N ARG A 16 16.33 6.98 -2.98
CA ARG A 16 16.64 7.42 -1.60
C ARG A 16 15.50 8.16 -0.91
N GLU A 17 14.33 8.20 -1.50
CA GLU A 17 13.12 8.78 -0.93
C GLU A 17 12.34 7.69 -0.17
N GLY A 18 12.29 7.79 1.17
CA GLY A 18 11.58 6.88 2.06
C GLY A 18 12.47 5.93 2.86
N GLY A 19 12.02 5.56 4.06
CA GLY A 19 12.78 4.74 5.02
C GLY A 19 12.94 3.25 4.67
N SER A 20 12.42 2.80 3.51
CA SER A 20 12.48 1.39 3.07
C SER A 20 13.49 1.13 1.95
N LEU A 21 14.29 2.14 1.53
CA LEU A 21 15.28 2.07 0.46
C LEU A 21 14.80 1.28 -0.78
N PRO A 22 13.69 1.67 -1.43
CA PRO A 22 13.27 1.03 -2.66
C PRO A 22 14.30 1.28 -3.77
N ALA A 23 14.28 0.44 -4.81
CA ALA A 23 15.20 0.60 -5.93
C ALA A 23 14.48 0.53 -7.27
N LEU A 24 15.06 1.18 -8.28
CA LEU A 24 14.71 0.95 -9.67
C LEU A 24 15.49 -0.27 -10.17
N ALA A 25 14.78 -1.25 -10.70
CA ALA A 25 15.36 -2.44 -11.29
C ALA A 25 14.66 -2.79 -12.61
N GLU A 26 15.34 -3.59 -13.43
CA GLU A 26 14.80 -4.17 -14.66
C GLU A 26 14.59 -5.66 -14.46
N ALA A 27 13.52 -6.20 -15.01
CA ALA A 27 13.20 -7.61 -14.95
C ALA A 27 13.38 -8.30 -16.33
N ASP A 28 13.18 -9.61 -16.38
CA ASP A 28 13.36 -10.44 -17.58
C ASP A 28 12.29 -10.20 -18.66
N ASP A 29 11.21 -9.51 -18.32
CA ASP A 29 10.22 -8.98 -19.26
C ASP A 29 10.61 -7.62 -19.90
N GLU A 30 11.84 -7.13 -19.64
CA GLU A 30 12.41 -5.87 -20.13
C GLU A 30 11.74 -4.60 -19.56
N PHE A 31 10.78 -4.74 -18.65
CA PHE A 31 10.20 -3.59 -17.95
C PHE A 31 10.99 -3.18 -16.72
N LYS A 32 10.77 -1.93 -16.31
CA LYS A 32 11.35 -1.37 -15.10
C LYS A 32 10.32 -1.32 -13.99
N TYR A 33 10.79 -1.61 -12.79
CA TYR A 33 9.97 -1.66 -11.59
C TYR A 33 10.64 -0.90 -10.44
N VAL A 34 9.80 -0.26 -9.63
CA VAL A 34 10.20 0.15 -8.29
C VAL A 34 10.07 -1.07 -7.39
N VAL A 35 11.20 -1.60 -6.96
CA VAL A 35 11.28 -2.79 -6.10
C VAL A 35 11.17 -2.37 -4.65
N LYS A 36 10.24 -2.98 -3.91
CA LYS A 36 10.15 -2.93 -2.47
C LYS A 36 10.67 -4.25 -1.89
N PHE A 37 11.69 -4.15 -1.07
CA PHE A 37 12.48 -5.28 -0.61
C PHE A 37 11.92 -5.92 0.65
N ARG A 38 11.83 -7.26 0.67
CA ARG A 38 11.41 -8.03 1.85
C ARG A 38 12.38 -7.93 3.03
N GLY A 39 13.66 -7.66 2.75
CA GLY A 39 14.71 -7.45 3.74
C GLY A 39 14.80 -6.04 4.30
N ALA A 40 14.00 -5.09 3.80
CA ALA A 40 13.96 -3.72 4.34
C ALA A 40 13.36 -3.68 5.76
N GLY A 41 13.61 -2.60 6.50
CA GLY A 41 13.35 -2.50 7.94
C GLY A 41 11.97 -2.91 8.46
N HIS A 42 10.90 -2.77 7.66
CA HIS A 42 9.55 -3.22 8.03
C HIS A 42 9.21 -4.63 7.53
N GLY A 43 10.12 -5.26 6.78
CA GLY A 43 10.01 -6.63 6.31
C GLY A 43 8.79 -6.90 5.43
N THR A 44 8.38 -8.17 5.41
CA THR A 44 7.25 -8.62 4.58
C THR A 44 5.91 -8.02 4.98
N LYS A 45 5.75 -7.51 6.21
CA LYS A 45 4.52 -6.82 6.62
C LYS A 45 4.24 -5.57 5.78
N ALA A 46 5.27 -4.77 5.50
CA ALA A 46 5.13 -3.62 4.61
C ALA A 46 4.79 -4.04 3.16
N LEU A 47 5.37 -5.15 2.67
CA LEU A 47 5.01 -5.70 1.36
C LEU A 47 3.56 -6.18 1.31
N ILE A 48 3.07 -6.81 2.38
CA ILE A 48 1.66 -7.22 2.50
C ILE A 48 0.73 -6.01 2.50
N ALA A 49 1.09 -4.96 3.24
CA ALA A 49 0.31 -3.72 3.25
C ALA A 49 0.27 -3.06 1.87
N GLU A 50 1.40 -3.01 1.16
CA GLU A 50 1.50 -2.50 -0.21
C GLU A 50 0.65 -3.32 -1.18
N LEU A 51 0.75 -4.65 -1.12
CA LEU A 51 0.01 -5.57 -1.96
C LEU A 51 -1.50 -5.43 -1.75
N ILE A 52 -1.96 -5.54 -0.51
CA ILE A 52 -3.38 -5.44 -0.17
C ILE A 52 -3.91 -4.04 -0.51
N GLY A 53 -3.20 -2.99 -0.11
CA GLY A 53 -3.61 -1.61 -0.33
C GLY A 53 -3.69 -1.26 -1.80
N GLY A 54 -2.67 -1.63 -2.59
CA GLY A 54 -2.64 -1.40 -4.02
C GLY A 54 -3.73 -2.16 -4.78
N GLU A 55 -3.95 -3.45 -4.47
CA GLU A 55 -4.98 -4.25 -5.15
C GLU A 55 -6.41 -3.87 -4.73
N ILE A 56 -6.63 -3.47 -3.47
CA ILE A 56 -7.92 -2.87 -3.07
C ILE A 56 -8.15 -1.55 -3.80
N ALA A 57 -7.15 -0.68 -3.89
CA ALA A 57 -7.27 0.57 -4.65
C ALA A 57 -7.62 0.30 -6.12
N ARG A 58 -6.96 -0.67 -6.78
CA ARG A 58 -7.29 -1.07 -8.16
C ARG A 58 -8.71 -1.62 -8.30
N ALA A 59 -9.12 -2.48 -7.37
CA ALA A 59 -10.48 -3.05 -7.34
C ALA A 59 -11.57 -1.98 -7.17
N LEU A 60 -11.25 -0.86 -6.52
CA LEU A 60 -12.10 0.31 -6.34
C LEU A 60 -12.01 1.32 -7.50
N GLY A 61 -11.22 1.01 -8.54
CA GLY A 61 -11.10 1.82 -9.75
C GLY A 61 -10.10 2.98 -9.66
N PHE A 62 -9.24 3.00 -8.66
CA PHE A 62 -8.12 3.96 -8.63
C PHE A 62 -7.01 3.53 -9.59
N ARG A 63 -6.26 4.51 -10.07
CA ARG A 63 -5.04 4.26 -10.81
C ARG A 63 -3.91 3.94 -9.85
N VAL A 64 -3.36 2.76 -9.98
CA VAL A 64 -2.20 2.27 -9.22
C VAL A 64 -1.28 1.60 -10.23
N PRO A 65 0.04 1.80 -10.18
CA PRO A 65 0.97 1.05 -11.00
C PRO A 65 0.73 -0.46 -10.88
N GLU A 66 0.90 -1.19 -11.97
CA GLU A 66 0.78 -2.65 -11.91
C GLU A 66 1.71 -3.21 -10.84
N LEU A 67 1.17 -4.05 -9.97
CA LEU A 67 1.94 -4.80 -8.99
C LEU A 67 2.36 -6.14 -9.59
N VAL A 68 3.61 -6.52 -9.37
CA VAL A 68 4.17 -7.82 -9.77
C VAL A 68 4.99 -8.40 -8.64
N PHE A 69 5.12 -9.71 -8.59
CA PHE A 69 6.13 -10.34 -7.77
C PHE A 69 7.46 -10.30 -8.50
N LEU A 70 8.52 -9.88 -7.80
CA LEU A 70 9.87 -9.84 -8.32
C LEU A 70 10.75 -10.83 -7.56
N ASN A 71 11.24 -11.84 -8.27
CA ASN A 71 12.16 -12.80 -7.71
C ASN A 71 13.60 -12.27 -7.79
N LEU A 72 14.26 -12.24 -6.65
CA LEU A 72 15.66 -11.82 -6.53
C LEU A 72 16.55 -13.06 -6.36
N ASP A 73 17.42 -13.31 -7.35
CA ASP A 73 18.36 -14.43 -7.34
C ASP A 73 19.46 -14.24 -6.28
N GLU A 74 20.02 -15.33 -5.80
CA GLU A 74 21.12 -15.33 -4.83
C GLU A 74 22.39 -14.63 -5.30
N ALA A 75 22.64 -14.63 -6.61
CA ALA A 75 23.80 -13.96 -7.20
C ALA A 75 23.62 -12.44 -7.28
N PHE A 76 22.38 -11.95 -7.13
CA PHE A 76 22.07 -10.55 -7.25
C PHE A 76 22.68 -9.75 -6.09
N GLY A 77 23.35 -8.65 -6.40
CA GLY A 77 23.99 -7.81 -5.39
C GLY A 77 25.41 -8.21 -5.00
N ARG A 78 25.97 -9.33 -5.48
CA ARG A 78 27.38 -9.72 -5.16
C ARG A 78 28.42 -8.71 -5.64
N THR A 79 28.10 -7.90 -6.64
CA THR A 79 28.97 -6.89 -7.23
C THR A 79 28.63 -5.47 -6.79
N GLU A 80 27.64 -5.31 -5.88
CA GLU A 80 27.29 -4.01 -5.33
C GLU A 80 28.41 -3.51 -4.42
N GLY A 81 28.85 -2.26 -4.62
CA GLY A 81 29.97 -1.68 -3.88
C GLY A 81 29.55 -0.99 -2.57
N ASP A 82 28.27 -0.72 -2.38
CA ASP A 82 27.71 -0.15 -1.15
C ASP A 82 27.29 -1.30 -0.22
N GLU A 83 27.93 -1.40 0.95
CA GLU A 83 27.70 -2.48 1.90
C GLU A 83 26.23 -2.51 2.39
N GLU A 84 25.60 -1.36 2.62
CA GLU A 84 24.21 -1.29 3.07
C GLU A 84 23.25 -1.84 2.02
N ILE A 85 23.48 -1.47 0.75
CA ILE A 85 22.69 -2.00 -0.37
C ILE A 85 22.98 -3.50 -0.57
N GLN A 86 24.23 -3.92 -0.43
CA GLN A 86 24.59 -5.34 -0.54
C GLN A 86 23.86 -6.18 0.52
N ASP A 87 23.87 -5.74 1.77
CA ASP A 87 23.17 -6.41 2.87
C ASP A 87 21.66 -6.46 2.64
N LEU A 88 21.07 -5.36 2.16
CA LEU A 88 19.65 -5.29 1.81
C LEU A 88 19.30 -6.31 0.71
N LEU A 89 20.09 -6.37 -0.37
CA LEU A 89 19.87 -7.30 -1.47
C LEU A 89 20.02 -8.75 -1.03
N GLN A 90 21.02 -9.06 -0.20
CA GLN A 90 21.21 -10.40 0.36
C GLN A 90 20.06 -10.82 1.27
N GLY A 91 19.56 -9.91 2.11
CA GLY A 91 18.38 -10.12 2.97
C GLY A 91 17.06 -10.22 2.20
N SER A 92 17.07 -9.84 0.91
CA SER A 92 15.87 -9.75 0.07
C SER A 92 15.75 -10.86 -0.98
N ARG A 93 16.50 -11.94 -0.85
CA ARG A 93 16.41 -13.11 -1.75
C ARG A 93 15.00 -13.68 -1.80
N GLY A 94 14.59 -14.17 -2.97
CA GLY A 94 13.26 -14.71 -3.22
C GLY A 94 12.26 -13.62 -3.61
N LEU A 95 11.00 -13.79 -3.27
CA LEU A 95 9.91 -12.92 -3.72
C LEU A 95 9.91 -11.56 -2.99
N ASN A 96 9.94 -10.51 -3.79
CA ASN A 96 9.76 -9.12 -3.40
C ASN A 96 8.54 -8.55 -4.15
N LEU A 97 8.18 -7.28 -3.90
CA LEU A 97 7.09 -6.62 -4.62
C LEU A 97 7.65 -5.55 -5.56
N GLY A 98 7.21 -5.59 -6.82
CA GLY A 98 7.50 -4.59 -7.83
C GLY A 98 6.28 -3.76 -8.16
N LEU A 99 6.48 -2.45 -8.35
CA LEU A 99 5.50 -1.55 -8.94
C LEU A 99 6.03 -1.11 -10.30
N HIS A 100 5.23 -1.27 -11.36
CA HIS A 100 5.64 -0.84 -12.70
C HIS A 100 6.07 0.63 -12.69
N PHE A 101 7.29 0.92 -13.20
CA PHE A 101 7.86 2.26 -13.17
C PHE A 101 7.17 3.19 -14.17
N LEU A 102 6.50 4.21 -13.69
CA LEU A 102 5.83 5.22 -14.52
C LEU A 102 6.83 6.26 -15.01
N SER A 103 7.45 6.01 -16.14
CA SER A 103 8.46 6.91 -16.71
C SER A 103 7.89 8.30 -17.01
N GLY A 104 8.55 9.34 -16.48
CA GLY A 104 8.12 10.74 -16.66
C GLY A 104 6.96 11.16 -15.75
N ALA A 105 6.53 10.32 -14.79
CA ALA A 105 5.62 10.75 -13.75
C ALA A 105 6.26 11.80 -12.83
N LEU A 106 5.46 12.74 -12.35
CA LEU A 106 5.85 13.78 -11.41
C LEU A 106 5.15 13.55 -10.07
N THR A 107 5.82 13.84 -8.98
CA THR A 107 5.20 13.83 -7.65
C THR A 107 4.02 14.80 -7.63
N TYR A 108 2.89 14.36 -7.09
CA TYR A 108 1.72 15.21 -6.91
C TYR A 108 2.02 16.33 -5.91
N ASP A 109 1.74 17.57 -6.32
CA ASP A 109 1.84 18.76 -5.48
C ASP A 109 0.43 19.36 -5.29
N PRO A 110 -0.12 19.39 -4.06
CA PRO A 110 -1.44 19.91 -3.77
C PRO A 110 -1.55 21.44 -3.97
N VAL A 111 -0.44 22.15 -4.04
CA VAL A 111 -0.42 23.59 -4.33
C VAL A 111 -0.65 23.84 -5.83
N VAL A 112 -0.04 23.00 -6.68
CA VAL A 112 -0.08 23.14 -8.14
C VAL A 112 -1.33 22.49 -8.74
N THR A 113 -1.70 21.31 -8.27
CA THR A 113 -2.80 20.52 -8.84
C THR A 113 -3.90 20.33 -7.82
N LYS A 114 -5.13 20.72 -8.16
CA LYS A 114 -6.30 20.48 -7.31
C LYS A 114 -7.01 19.20 -7.69
N VAL A 115 -7.37 18.42 -6.69
CA VAL A 115 -8.18 17.20 -6.83
C VAL A 115 -9.64 17.55 -6.53
N GLY A 116 -10.54 17.09 -7.39
CA GLY A 116 -11.99 17.32 -7.18
C GLY A 116 -12.51 16.60 -5.92
N ALA A 117 -13.54 17.15 -5.31
CA ALA A 117 -14.10 16.68 -4.04
C ALA A 117 -14.48 15.19 -4.04
N GLU A 118 -15.04 14.69 -5.13
CA GLU A 118 -15.42 13.29 -5.29
C GLU A 118 -14.18 12.37 -5.19
N LEU A 119 -13.16 12.62 -6.03
CA LEU A 119 -11.94 11.81 -6.01
C LEU A 119 -11.18 11.95 -4.68
N ALA A 120 -11.12 13.17 -4.11
CA ALA A 120 -10.51 13.40 -2.82
C ALA A 120 -11.21 12.59 -1.72
N SER A 121 -12.55 12.58 -1.68
CA SER A 121 -13.33 11.82 -0.69
C SER A 121 -13.11 10.32 -0.82
N ARG A 122 -13.05 9.81 -2.04
CA ARG A 122 -12.78 8.39 -2.30
C ARG A 122 -11.39 7.97 -1.85
N ILE A 123 -10.36 8.82 -2.07
CA ILE A 123 -8.97 8.53 -1.62
C ILE A 123 -8.88 8.60 -0.09
N VAL A 124 -9.47 9.62 0.55
CA VAL A 124 -9.53 9.72 2.02
C VAL A 124 -10.24 8.52 2.62
N TRP A 125 -11.35 8.06 2.00
CA TRP A 125 -12.04 6.84 2.41
C TRP A 125 -11.12 5.63 2.34
N LEU A 126 -10.41 5.44 1.22
CA LEU A 126 -9.49 4.32 1.00
C LEU A 126 -8.41 4.28 2.09
N ASP A 127 -7.75 5.41 2.33
CA ASP A 127 -6.65 5.47 3.30
C ASP A 127 -7.15 5.34 4.75
N ALA A 128 -8.34 5.85 5.08
CA ALA A 128 -8.97 5.61 6.37
C ALA A 128 -9.39 4.15 6.55
N PHE A 129 -9.88 3.50 5.50
CA PHE A 129 -10.20 2.07 5.50
C PHE A 129 -8.96 1.20 5.70
N LEU A 130 -7.87 1.49 4.99
CA LEU A 130 -6.60 0.78 5.10
C LEU A 130 -5.77 1.18 6.34
N THR A 131 -6.18 2.23 7.06
CA THR A 131 -5.38 2.85 8.12
C THR A 131 -4.01 3.34 7.63
N ASN A 132 -3.94 3.91 6.42
CA ASN A 132 -2.72 4.45 5.85
C ASN A 132 -2.36 5.80 6.50
N VAL A 133 -1.24 5.86 7.20
CA VAL A 133 -0.82 7.05 7.96
C VAL A 133 0.10 7.98 7.17
N ASP A 134 0.54 7.59 5.98
CA ASP A 134 1.66 8.25 5.31
C ASP A 134 1.27 9.11 4.09
N ARG A 135 -0.03 9.22 3.75
CA ARG A 135 -0.48 10.12 2.68
C ARG A 135 -0.76 11.52 3.23
N THR A 136 0.32 12.24 3.50
CA THR A 136 0.31 13.55 4.17
C THR A 136 0.81 14.68 3.26
N PHE A 137 0.75 15.93 3.71
CA PHE A 137 1.34 17.07 2.99
C PHE A 137 2.86 16.96 2.79
N ARG A 138 3.57 16.24 3.66
CA ARG A 138 5.03 16.02 3.53
C ARG A 138 5.37 14.90 2.59
N ASN A 139 4.50 13.90 2.52
CA ASN A 139 4.66 12.72 1.69
C ASN A 139 3.30 12.41 1.06
N THR A 140 3.10 12.91 -0.16
CA THR A 140 1.78 12.79 -0.79
C THR A 140 1.48 11.40 -1.28
N ASN A 141 2.49 10.58 -1.54
CA ASN A 141 2.39 9.20 -2.05
C ASN A 141 1.43 9.08 -3.25
N MET A 142 1.48 10.07 -4.11
CA MET A 142 0.72 10.19 -5.35
C MET A 142 1.58 10.75 -6.47
N LEU A 143 1.32 10.32 -7.69
CA LEU A 143 2.00 10.79 -8.90
C LEU A 143 0.99 11.38 -9.89
N MET A 144 1.44 12.37 -10.64
CA MET A 144 0.77 12.85 -11.84
C MET A 144 1.43 12.22 -13.06
N TRP A 145 0.70 11.36 -13.77
CA TRP A 145 1.17 10.72 -14.99
C TRP A 145 0.09 10.81 -16.07
N HIS A 146 0.47 11.28 -17.26
CA HIS A 146 -0.47 11.54 -18.34
C HIS A 146 -1.69 12.40 -17.93
N LYS A 147 -1.49 13.40 -17.05
CA LYS A 147 -2.52 14.28 -16.48
C LYS A 147 -3.51 13.58 -15.54
N GLU A 148 -3.22 12.36 -15.12
CA GLU A 148 -4.06 11.58 -14.21
C GLU A 148 -3.32 11.34 -12.89
N LEU A 149 -4.09 11.26 -11.81
CA LEU A 149 -3.58 11.00 -10.47
C LEU A 149 -3.44 9.49 -10.25
N TRP A 150 -2.24 9.08 -9.83
CA TRP A 150 -1.87 7.70 -9.54
C TRP A 150 -1.50 7.57 -8.06
N LEU A 151 -2.07 6.57 -7.39
CA LEU A 151 -1.76 6.26 -6.00
C LEU A 151 -0.58 5.31 -5.95
N ILE A 152 0.35 5.59 -5.03
CA ILE A 152 1.52 4.74 -4.75
C ILE A 152 1.72 4.64 -3.25
N ASP A 153 2.59 3.74 -2.84
CA ASP A 153 3.10 3.58 -1.47
C ASP A 153 2.01 3.38 -0.40
N HIS A 154 1.39 2.21 -0.43
CA HIS A 154 0.43 1.77 0.58
C HIS A 154 1.09 1.00 1.74
N GLY A 155 2.43 0.91 1.76
CA GLY A 155 3.17 0.12 2.74
C GLY A 155 3.02 0.57 4.19
N ALA A 156 2.62 1.82 4.41
CA ALA A 156 2.34 2.39 5.73
C ALA A 156 0.86 2.21 6.14
N SER A 157 0.28 1.06 5.83
CA SER A 157 -1.12 0.68 6.11
C SER A 157 -1.19 -0.53 7.02
N LEU A 158 -2.41 -0.89 7.45
CA LEU A 158 -2.70 -2.12 8.17
C LEU A 158 -1.88 -2.33 9.46
N TYR A 159 -1.69 -1.26 10.22
CA TYR A 159 -0.83 -1.26 11.42
C TYR A 159 -1.20 -2.32 12.46
N PHE A 160 -2.41 -2.86 12.44
CA PHE A 160 -2.82 -3.94 13.34
C PHE A 160 -1.91 -5.17 13.27
N HIS A 161 -1.27 -5.43 12.13
CA HIS A 161 -0.41 -6.58 11.94
C HIS A 161 0.96 -6.48 12.65
N TYR A 162 1.26 -5.33 13.24
CA TYR A 162 2.39 -5.18 14.16
C TYR A 162 2.03 -5.58 15.59
N SER A 163 0.70 -5.69 15.91
CA SER A 163 0.21 -6.12 17.22
C SER A 163 -1.10 -6.90 17.06
N TRP A 164 -1.00 -8.21 16.88
CA TRP A 164 -2.13 -9.10 16.60
C TRP A 164 -3.16 -9.22 17.73
N VAL A 165 -2.76 -8.91 18.98
CA VAL A 165 -3.56 -9.19 20.19
C VAL A 165 -4.90 -8.46 20.22
N SER A 166 -5.03 -7.33 19.54
CA SER A 166 -6.23 -6.49 19.59
C SER A 166 -6.75 -6.08 18.21
N TRP A 167 -6.51 -6.90 17.19
CA TRP A 167 -6.90 -6.57 15.82
C TRP A 167 -8.40 -6.28 15.65
N GLN A 168 -9.27 -6.99 16.40
CA GLN A 168 -10.72 -6.76 16.37
C GLN A 168 -11.07 -5.34 16.84
N LYS A 169 -10.41 -4.86 17.90
CA LYS A 169 -10.60 -3.51 18.39
C LYS A 169 -10.11 -2.48 17.36
N HIS A 170 -8.99 -2.74 16.70
CA HIS A 170 -8.47 -1.86 15.66
C HIS A 170 -9.38 -1.83 14.43
N ALA A 171 -10.03 -2.93 14.08
CA ALA A 171 -10.95 -2.99 12.94
C ALA A 171 -12.12 -1.99 13.07
N VAL A 172 -12.67 -1.82 14.27
CA VAL A 172 -13.81 -0.94 14.53
C VAL A 172 -13.43 0.42 15.12
N SER A 173 -12.14 0.72 15.23
CA SER A 173 -11.66 2.00 15.78
C SER A 173 -11.71 3.12 14.75
N PRO A 174 -11.95 4.39 15.17
CA PRO A 174 -11.75 5.54 14.31
C PRO A 174 -10.28 5.62 13.86
N PHE A 175 -10.05 6.31 12.77
CA PHE A 175 -8.71 6.56 12.24
C PHE A 175 -8.33 8.03 12.46
N VAL A 176 -7.86 8.36 13.66
CA VAL A 176 -7.59 9.76 14.07
C VAL A 176 -6.48 10.42 13.24
N GLN A 177 -5.58 9.65 12.63
CA GLN A 177 -4.51 10.15 11.76
C GLN A 177 -5.04 10.72 10.44
N VAL A 178 -6.30 10.48 10.10
CA VAL A 178 -6.95 11.08 8.93
C VAL A 178 -6.89 12.60 8.89
N LYS A 179 -6.78 13.25 10.06
CA LYS A 179 -6.60 14.70 10.18
C LYS A 179 -5.37 15.25 9.44
N ASP A 180 -4.35 14.42 9.28
CA ASP A 180 -3.09 14.79 8.63
C ASP A 180 -3.09 14.46 7.12
N HIS A 181 -4.19 13.88 6.61
CA HIS A 181 -4.29 13.44 5.22
C HIS A 181 -4.33 14.64 4.25
N VAL A 182 -3.47 14.59 3.22
CA VAL A 182 -3.25 15.69 2.27
C VAL A 182 -4.51 16.15 1.53
N LEU A 183 -5.45 15.26 1.25
CA LEU A 183 -6.69 15.57 0.52
C LEU A 183 -7.91 15.77 1.44
N LEU A 184 -7.75 15.74 2.75
CA LEU A 184 -8.87 15.90 3.67
C LEU A 184 -9.62 17.24 3.50
N PRO A 185 -8.96 18.38 3.26
CA PRO A 185 -9.67 19.65 3.05
C PRO A 185 -10.66 19.60 1.86
N GLU A 186 -10.30 18.90 0.78
CA GLU A 186 -11.11 18.76 -0.43
C GLU A 186 -12.21 17.68 -0.32
N ALA A 187 -12.11 16.76 0.64
CA ALA A 187 -12.96 15.58 0.77
C ALA A 187 -14.34 15.89 1.36
N SER A 188 -15.20 16.59 0.62
CA SER A 188 -16.53 17.02 1.11
C SER A 188 -17.65 16.00 0.92
N GLY A 189 -17.43 14.93 0.12
CA GLY A 189 -18.42 13.90 -0.23
C GLY A 189 -18.10 12.54 0.40
N LEU A 190 -17.76 12.50 1.70
CA LEU A 190 -17.33 11.25 2.38
C LEU A 190 -18.46 10.23 2.55
N GLU A 191 -19.71 10.68 2.71
CA GLU A 191 -20.87 9.77 2.84
C GLU A 191 -21.19 9.10 1.49
N GLU A 192 -21.15 9.86 0.42
CA GLU A 192 -21.34 9.35 -0.94
C GLU A 192 -20.21 8.37 -1.31
N ALA A 193 -18.97 8.71 -0.96
CA ALA A 193 -17.83 7.83 -1.13
C ALA A 193 -18.01 6.53 -0.35
N ASP A 194 -18.47 6.56 0.90
CA ASP A 194 -18.71 5.37 1.70
C ASP A 194 -19.76 4.44 1.06
N ALA A 195 -20.89 5.01 0.63
CA ALA A 195 -21.94 4.25 -0.04
C ALA A 195 -21.44 3.59 -1.33
N GLU A 196 -20.62 4.29 -2.12
CA GLU A 196 -20.03 3.77 -3.35
C GLU A 196 -19.01 2.68 -3.06
N MET A 197 -18.05 2.93 -2.16
CA MET A 197 -16.95 1.99 -1.87
C MET A 197 -17.48 0.68 -1.27
N LYS A 198 -18.46 0.74 -0.35
CA LYS A 198 -19.12 -0.46 0.21
C LYS A 198 -19.82 -1.30 -0.85
N ARG A 199 -20.37 -0.67 -1.89
CA ARG A 199 -20.98 -1.39 -3.01
C ARG A 199 -19.95 -2.07 -3.90
N LEU A 200 -18.77 -1.47 -4.07
CA LEU A 200 -17.71 -1.97 -4.95
C LEU A 200 -16.83 -3.04 -4.27
N LEU A 201 -16.53 -2.88 -2.99
CA LEU A 201 -15.65 -3.77 -2.24
C LEU A 201 -16.48 -4.84 -1.52
N THR A 202 -16.54 -6.03 -2.10
CA THR A 202 -17.24 -7.18 -1.50
C THR A 202 -16.28 -8.05 -0.70
N GLU A 203 -16.81 -8.87 0.23
CA GLU A 203 -16.02 -9.88 0.94
C GLU A 203 -15.29 -10.82 -0.02
N GLU A 204 -15.92 -11.20 -1.14
CA GLU A 204 -15.30 -12.04 -2.15
C GLU A 204 -14.04 -11.40 -2.74
N LYS A 205 -14.11 -10.12 -3.11
CA LYS A 205 -12.94 -9.37 -3.58
C LYS A 205 -11.84 -9.26 -2.52
N ILE A 206 -12.22 -9.02 -1.27
CA ILE A 206 -11.25 -9.00 -0.16
C ILE A 206 -10.55 -10.36 -0.05
N ARG A 207 -11.30 -11.46 -0.11
CA ARG A 207 -10.73 -12.81 -0.07
C ARG A 207 -9.81 -13.10 -1.25
N GLU A 208 -10.19 -12.72 -2.46
CA GLU A 208 -9.35 -12.86 -3.65
C GLU A 208 -8.03 -12.08 -3.52
N ILE A 209 -8.08 -10.85 -3.02
CA ILE A 209 -6.89 -10.00 -2.83
C ILE A 209 -5.98 -10.57 -1.74
N VAL A 210 -6.54 -10.95 -0.59
CA VAL A 210 -5.76 -11.53 0.51
C VAL A 210 -5.13 -12.87 0.12
N ALA A 211 -5.77 -13.64 -0.76
CA ALA A 211 -5.21 -14.88 -1.27
C ALA A 211 -3.94 -14.69 -2.12
N LEU A 212 -3.67 -13.48 -2.62
CA LEU A 212 -2.44 -13.16 -3.35
C LEU A 212 -1.18 -13.14 -2.47
N ILE A 213 -1.32 -13.01 -1.15
CA ILE A 213 -0.16 -12.95 -0.24
C ILE A 213 0.60 -14.26 -0.34
N PRO A 214 1.90 -14.26 -0.69
CA PRO A 214 2.71 -15.47 -0.71
C PRO A 214 2.84 -16.08 0.69
N ASP A 215 2.80 -17.40 0.81
CA ASP A 215 3.01 -18.09 2.10
C ASP A 215 4.33 -17.69 2.73
N ASP A 216 5.36 -17.53 1.92
CA ASP A 216 6.71 -17.15 2.34
C ASP A 216 6.79 -15.78 3.04
N TRP A 217 5.80 -14.90 2.81
CA TRP A 217 5.70 -13.61 3.50
C TRP A 217 4.99 -13.68 4.86
N LEU A 218 4.40 -14.83 5.20
CA LEU A 218 3.58 -15.02 6.39
C LEU A 218 4.30 -15.79 7.51
N HIS A 219 5.64 -15.84 7.44
CA HIS A 219 6.47 -16.50 8.44
C HIS A 219 7.22 -15.48 9.29
N TRP A 220 6.74 -15.21 10.50
CA TRP A 220 7.41 -14.38 11.51
C TRP A 220 7.58 -15.18 12.81
N SER A 221 8.58 -14.78 13.61
CA SER A 221 8.84 -15.39 14.94
C SER A 221 7.64 -15.26 15.89
N GLU A 222 6.88 -14.18 15.78
CA GLU A 222 5.66 -13.88 16.55
C GLU A 222 4.39 -14.03 15.71
N SER A 223 4.37 -15.04 14.85
CA SER A 223 3.20 -15.27 13.99
C SER A 223 2.00 -15.69 14.83
N PRO A 224 0.79 -15.12 14.58
CA PRO A 224 -0.42 -15.50 15.30
C PRO A 224 -0.98 -16.86 14.88
N GLY A 225 -0.35 -17.53 13.90
CA GLY A 225 -0.80 -18.83 13.40
C GLY A 225 -0.13 -19.25 12.11
N ARG A 226 -0.68 -20.25 11.46
CA ARG A 226 -0.25 -20.72 10.15
C ARG A 226 -0.66 -19.72 9.04
N PRO A 227 -0.03 -19.73 7.86
CA PRO A 227 -0.34 -18.80 6.77
C PRO A 227 -1.83 -18.61 6.48
N GLN A 228 -2.60 -19.69 6.43
CA GLN A 228 -4.03 -19.63 6.18
C GLN A 228 -4.82 -18.96 7.34
N GLU A 229 -4.41 -19.16 8.56
CA GLU A 229 -5.02 -18.53 9.74
C GLU A 229 -4.72 -17.02 9.76
N ILE A 230 -3.52 -16.64 9.34
CA ILE A 230 -3.12 -15.24 9.22
C ILE A 230 -3.93 -14.54 8.11
N ARG A 231 -4.09 -15.16 6.94
CA ARG A 231 -4.96 -14.61 5.87
C ARG A 231 -6.38 -14.40 6.36
N GLU A 232 -6.92 -15.34 7.14
CA GLU A 232 -8.26 -15.19 7.69
C GLU A 232 -8.37 -14.01 8.66
N ILE A 233 -7.29 -13.68 9.41
CA ILE A 233 -7.26 -12.46 10.24
C ILE A 233 -7.31 -11.20 9.36
N TYR A 234 -6.56 -11.12 8.26
CA TYR A 234 -6.64 -10.00 7.32
C TYR A 234 -8.04 -9.86 6.72
N ILE A 235 -8.64 -10.96 6.29
CA ILE A 235 -10.00 -10.97 5.74
C ILE A 235 -11.00 -10.42 6.76
N ARG A 236 -10.98 -10.97 7.98
CA ARG A 236 -11.88 -10.52 9.04
C ARG A 236 -11.68 -9.08 9.42
N PHE A 237 -10.42 -8.64 9.53
CA PHE A 237 -10.11 -7.23 9.82
C PHE A 237 -10.73 -6.30 8.78
N LEU A 238 -10.53 -6.59 7.49
CA LEU A 238 -11.04 -5.77 6.39
C LEU A 238 -12.57 -5.82 6.32
N CYS A 239 -13.19 -6.99 6.49
CA CYS A 239 -14.63 -7.13 6.48
C CYS A 239 -15.30 -6.40 7.67
N GLU A 240 -14.77 -6.56 8.88
CA GLU A 240 -15.24 -5.83 10.07
C GLU A 240 -15.10 -4.32 9.89
N ARG A 241 -13.96 -3.88 9.36
CA ARG A 241 -13.73 -2.46 9.13
C ARG A 241 -14.66 -1.88 8.07
N LEU A 242 -14.97 -2.65 7.01
CA LEU A 242 -15.93 -2.27 5.99
C LEU A 242 -17.35 -2.18 6.56
N ALA A 243 -17.73 -3.14 7.40
CA ALA A 243 -19.04 -3.18 8.04
C ALA A 243 -19.27 -2.01 9.02
N HIS A 244 -18.20 -1.49 9.63
CA HIS A 244 -18.23 -0.39 10.59
C HIS A 244 -17.57 0.90 10.04
N SER A 245 -17.68 1.14 8.74
CA SER A 245 -17.06 2.29 8.07
C SER A 245 -17.53 3.63 8.61
N GLU A 246 -18.75 3.71 9.15
CA GLU A 246 -19.28 4.92 9.78
C GLU A 246 -18.36 5.48 10.87
N THR A 247 -17.56 4.61 11.52
CA THR A 247 -16.65 5.02 12.60
C THR A 247 -15.53 5.90 12.08
N PHE A 248 -14.85 5.48 11.01
CA PHE A 248 -13.75 6.27 10.44
C PHE A 248 -14.26 7.40 9.52
N ILE A 249 -15.44 7.26 8.92
CA ILE A 249 -16.08 8.34 8.15
C ILE A 249 -16.44 9.50 9.06
N LYS A 250 -17.05 9.23 10.21
CA LYS A 250 -17.35 10.27 11.20
C LYS A 250 -16.08 11.00 11.66
N GLU A 251 -15.01 10.26 11.95
CA GLU A 251 -13.72 10.84 12.32
C GLU A 251 -13.19 11.76 11.23
N ALA A 252 -13.22 11.32 9.97
CA ALA A 252 -12.77 12.13 8.83
C ALA A 252 -13.63 13.40 8.64
N GLN A 253 -14.95 13.29 8.80
CA GLN A 253 -15.85 14.45 8.74
C GLN A 253 -15.59 15.46 9.86
N ASP A 254 -15.40 14.98 11.08
CA ASP A 254 -15.15 15.84 12.23
C ASP A 254 -13.76 16.50 12.13
N ALA A 255 -12.74 15.75 11.70
CA ALA A 255 -11.41 16.29 11.43
C ALA A 255 -11.44 17.34 10.31
N ARG A 256 -12.18 17.08 9.21
CA ARG A 256 -12.33 18.06 8.12
C ARG A 256 -13.01 19.36 8.58
N LYS A 257 -14.09 19.27 9.37
CA LYS A 257 -14.77 20.46 9.93
C LYS A 257 -13.85 21.32 10.78
N ALA A 258 -12.85 20.71 11.44
CA ALA A 258 -11.88 21.45 12.25
C ALA A 258 -10.81 22.18 11.41
N LEU A 259 -10.68 21.87 10.10
CA LEU A 259 -9.74 22.51 9.17
C LEU A 259 -10.36 23.72 8.42
N ILE A 260 -11.67 23.86 8.44
CA ILE A 260 -12.45 24.87 7.72
C ILE A 260 -13.01 25.89 8.70
#